data_7720d0015384edfb4199d0a839913d57
#
_entry.id   7720d0015384edfb4199d0a839913d57
#
_cell.length_a   1.000
_cell.length_b   1.000
_cell.length_c   1.000
_cell.angle_alpha   90.00
_cell.angle_beta   90.00
_cell.angle_gamma   90.00
#
_symmetry.space_group_name_H-M   'P 1'
#
loop_
_entity.id
_entity.type
_entity.pdbx_description
1 polymer ?
#
loop_
_entity_poly.entity_id
_entity_poly.type
_entity_poly.pdbx_seq_one_letter_code
_entity_poly.pdbx_strand_id
1 'polypeptide(L)'
;MPRVLVVDDQADVRTMISIVLRIHHFEIVEAESAASAMRLFDGSGFDLAIVDIFLQGSNGSDLIGELRARAPGLPIVAISGMTALGFLSEMPELSDVVCLHKPFRPPDLMRAIEAARAASGGTVTALAG
;
A
#
# COMPACT_ATOMS: atom_id res chain seq x y z
N MET A 1 -1.55 -17.10 5.24
CA MET A 1 -2.25 -16.01 4.55
C MET A 1 -1.37 -14.76 4.54
N PRO A 2 -1.20 -14.13 3.39
CA PRO A 2 -0.48 -12.86 3.36
C PRO A 2 -1.23 -11.82 4.18
N ARG A 3 -0.48 -10.98 4.86
CA ARG A 3 -1.04 -9.98 5.76
C ARG A 3 -0.81 -8.59 5.20
N VAL A 4 -1.89 -7.80 5.12
CA VAL A 4 -1.89 -6.50 4.45
C VAL A 4 -2.29 -5.41 5.44
N LEU A 5 -1.51 -4.33 5.46
CA LEU A 5 -1.88 -3.12 6.18
C LEU A 5 -2.60 -2.18 5.21
N VAL A 6 -3.82 -1.79 5.51
CA VAL A 6 -4.61 -0.88 4.69
C VAL A 6 -4.81 0.43 5.46
N VAL A 7 -4.28 1.51 4.91
CA VAL A 7 -4.33 2.83 5.56
C VAL A 7 -5.09 3.81 4.68
N ASP A 8 -6.27 4.23 5.14
CA ASP A 8 -7.10 5.21 4.45
C ASP A 8 -8.05 5.82 5.48
N ASP A 9 -8.21 7.13 5.47
CA ASP A 9 -9.10 7.81 6.41
C ASP A 9 -10.58 7.70 6.02
N GLN A 10 -10.88 7.25 4.81
CA GLN A 10 -12.24 7.03 4.34
C GLN A 10 -12.67 5.59 4.63
N ALA A 11 -13.63 5.44 5.52
CA ALA A 11 -14.07 4.12 5.97
C ALA A 11 -14.65 3.27 4.83
N ASP A 12 -15.37 3.88 3.92
CA ASP A 12 -15.97 3.16 2.79
C ASP A 12 -14.90 2.61 1.84
N VAL A 13 -13.82 3.36 1.62
CA VAL A 13 -12.70 2.88 0.80
C VAL A 13 -12.00 1.72 1.49
N ARG A 14 -11.72 1.85 2.80
CA ARG A 14 -11.11 0.75 3.56
C ARG A 14 -11.96 -0.51 3.50
N THR A 15 -13.28 -0.34 3.66
CA THR A 15 -14.21 -1.47 3.62
C THR A 15 -14.18 -2.17 2.27
N MET A 16 -14.22 -1.41 1.19
CA MET A 16 -14.18 -1.99 -0.16
C MET A 16 -12.88 -2.77 -0.38
N ILE A 17 -11.75 -2.17 -0.03
CA ILE A 17 -10.46 -2.83 -0.17
C ILE A 17 -10.42 -4.12 0.65
N SER A 18 -10.90 -4.06 1.88
CA SER A 18 -10.89 -5.22 2.77
C SER A 18 -11.74 -6.36 2.23
N ILE A 19 -12.91 -6.04 1.69
CA ILE A 19 -13.79 -7.06 1.12
C ILE A 19 -13.11 -7.76 -0.05
N VAL A 20 -12.53 -6.98 -0.97
CA VAL A 20 -11.86 -7.54 -2.14
C VAL A 20 -10.70 -8.44 -1.73
N LEU A 21 -9.87 -7.96 -0.80
CA LEU A 21 -8.69 -8.71 -0.40
C LEU A 21 -9.03 -9.97 0.38
N ARG A 22 -10.09 -9.95 1.18
CA ARG A 22 -10.53 -11.16 1.89
C ARG A 22 -11.01 -12.23 0.93
N ILE A 23 -11.66 -11.83 -0.16
CA ILE A 23 -12.04 -12.77 -1.21
C ILE A 23 -10.81 -13.46 -1.79
N HIS A 24 -9.68 -12.75 -1.86
CA HIS A 24 -8.42 -13.28 -2.37
C HIS A 24 -7.52 -13.85 -1.27
N HIS A 25 -8.09 -14.14 -0.11
CA HIS A 25 -7.41 -14.83 1.01
C HIS A 25 -6.29 -14.04 1.65
N PHE A 26 -6.41 -12.71 1.71
CA PHE A 26 -5.50 -11.86 2.48
C PHE A 26 -6.06 -11.63 3.88
N GLU A 27 -5.16 -11.54 4.85
CA GLU A 27 -5.51 -11.09 6.19
C GLU A 27 -5.33 -9.57 6.25
N ILE A 28 -6.33 -8.85 6.72
CA ILE A 28 -6.34 -7.39 6.66
C ILE A 28 -6.21 -6.77 8.03
N VAL A 29 -5.32 -5.79 8.13
CA VAL A 29 -5.23 -4.90 9.30
C VAL A 29 -5.52 -3.49 8.80
N GLU A 30 -6.58 -2.87 9.31
CA GLU A 30 -7.02 -1.55 8.88
C GLU A 30 -6.51 -0.47 9.82
N ALA A 31 -6.09 0.66 9.25
CA ALA A 31 -5.69 1.84 10.00
C ALA A 31 -6.33 3.07 9.34
N GLU A 32 -6.86 3.98 10.16
CA GLU A 32 -7.50 5.19 9.66
C GLU A 32 -6.57 6.40 9.61
N SER A 33 -5.36 6.26 10.14
CA SER A 33 -4.40 7.36 10.20
C SER A 33 -2.98 6.83 10.17
N ALA A 34 -2.03 7.72 9.92
CA ALA A 34 -0.61 7.37 9.99
C ALA A 34 -0.23 6.90 11.39
N ALA A 35 -0.74 7.57 12.43
CA ALA A 35 -0.42 7.19 13.81
C ALA A 35 -0.92 5.79 14.14
N SER A 36 -2.16 5.46 13.78
CA SER A 36 -2.67 4.12 14.04
C SER A 36 -1.94 3.07 13.20
N ALA A 37 -1.57 3.41 11.97
CA ALA A 37 -0.79 2.52 11.13
C ALA A 37 0.54 2.16 11.79
N MET A 38 1.25 3.16 12.32
CA MET A 38 2.54 2.92 12.95
C MET A 38 2.41 2.12 14.25
N ARG A 39 1.32 2.28 14.98
CA ARG A 39 1.07 1.46 16.16
C ARG A 39 0.81 0.01 15.81
N LEU A 40 0.14 -0.23 14.70
CA LEU A 40 -0.22 -1.58 14.27
C LEU A 40 0.91 -2.28 13.52
N PHE A 41 1.81 -1.51 12.91
CA PHE A 41 2.91 -2.05 12.14
C PHE A 41 4.09 -2.34 13.05
N ASP A 42 4.33 -3.60 13.29
CA ASP A 42 5.39 -4.05 14.21
C ASP A 42 6.70 -4.41 13.50
N GLY A 43 6.78 -4.14 12.21
CA GLY A 43 7.99 -4.39 11.43
C GLY A 43 8.13 -5.81 10.93
N SER A 44 7.22 -6.68 11.26
CA SER A 44 7.27 -8.08 10.84
C SER A 44 5.88 -8.60 10.56
N GLY A 45 5.79 -9.62 9.73
CA GLY A 45 4.53 -10.29 9.47
C GLY A 45 3.62 -9.60 8.47
N PHE A 46 4.02 -8.45 7.92
CA PHE A 46 3.26 -7.80 6.85
C PHE A 46 3.90 -8.10 5.50
N ASP A 47 3.07 -8.44 4.55
CA ASP A 47 3.50 -8.80 3.18
C ASP A 47 3.23 -7.69 2.18
N LEU A 48 2.43 -6.71 2.56
CA LEU A 48 1.99 -5.64 1.67
C LEU A 48 1.42 -4.49 2.50
N ALA A 49 1.58 -3.26 2.03
CA ALA A 49 0.88 -2.11 2.58
C ALA A 49 0.17 -1.36 1.46
N ILE A 50 -1.06 -0.93 1.73
CA ILE A 50 -1.84 -0.09 0.83
C ILE A 50 -2.10 1.21 1.59
N VAL A 51 -1.59 2.32 1.08
CA VAL A 51 -1.56 3.59 1.80
C VAL A 51 -2.14 4.70 0.95
N ASP A 52 -3.15 5.40 1.49
CA ASP A 52 -3.64 6.63 0.88
C ASP A 52 -2.61 7.74 1.11
N ILE A 53 -2.21 8.41 0.04
CA ILE A 53 -1.24 9.50 0.11
C ILE A 53 -1.81 10.71 0.84
N PHE A 54 -3.10 10.97 0.67
CA PHE A 54 -3.75 12.12 1.30
C PHE A 54 -4.54 11.70 2.53
N LEU A 55 -3.82 11.49 3.61
CA LEU A 55 -4.45 11.22 4.90
C LEU A 55 -4.75 12.53 5.60
N GLN A 56 -5.92 12.61 6.22
CA GLN A 56 -6.30 13.81 6.97
C GLN A 56 -5.32 14.02 8.13
N GLY A 57 -4.73 15.19 8.19
CA GLY A 57 -3.80 15.53 9.26
C GLY A 57 -2.40 14.99 9.12
N SER A 58 -2.10 14.28 8.04
CA SER A 58 -0.75 13.75 7.84
C SER A 58 -0.51 13.44 6.36
N ASN A 59 0.74 13.18 6.04
CA ASN A 59 1.15 12.90 4.67
C ASN A 59 1.44 11.41 4.52
N GLY A 60 0.73 10.76 3.61
CA GLY A 60 0.92 9.33 3.35
C GLY A 60 2.28 9.00 2.79
N SER A 61 2.93 9.93 2.07
CA SER A 61 4.28 9.65 1.57
C SER A 61 5.30 9.56 2.70
N ASP A 62 5.15 10.34 3.77
CA ASP A 62 6.00 10.22 4.95
C ASP A 62 5.78 8.88 5.63
N LEU A 63 4.53 8.43 5.72
CA LEU A 63 4.22 7.11 6.26
C LEU A 63 4.88 6.01 5.45
N ILE A 64 4.81 6.09 4.12
CA ILE A 64 5.46 5.12 3.25
C ILE A 64 6.96 5.05 3.53
N GLY A 65 7.61 6.21 3.67
CA GLY A 65 9.02 6.27 4.01
C GLY A 65 9.33 5.58 5.33
N GLU A 66 8.50 5.80 6.35
CA GLU A 66 8.69 5.16 7.64
C GLU A 66 8.49 3.64 7.58
N LEU A 67 7.48 3.19 6.85
CA LEU A 67 7.25 1.76 6.66
C LEU A 67 8.45 1.10 5.97
N ARG A 68 8.99 1.75 4.95
CA ARG A 68 10.16 1.26 4.22
C ARG A 68 11.42 1.28 5.08
N ALA A 69 11.54 2.24 6.00
CA ALA A 69 12.66 2.26 6.92
C ALA A 69 12.63 1.05 7.86
N ARG A 70 11.46 0.61 8.25
CA ARG A 70 11.29 -0.55 9.14
C ARG A 70 11.26 -1.88 8.39
N ALA A 71 10.82 -1.85 7.14
CA ALA A 71 10.70 -3.06 6.31
C ALA A 71 11.14 -2.71 4.88
N PRO A 72 12.44 -2.73 4.60
CA PRO A 72 12.97 -2.23 3.33
C PRO A 72 12.44 -2.93 2.09
N GLY A 73 12.05 -4.16 2.19
CA GLY A 73 11.51 -4.91 1.05
C GLY A 73 9.99 -4.93 0.94
N LEU A 74 9.31 -4.15 1.77
CA LEU A 74 7.85 -4.20 1.83
C LEU A 74 7.22 -3.69 0.53
N PRO A 75 6.42 -4.51 -0.18
CA PRO A 75 5.64 -4.02 -1.32
C PRO A 75 4.62 -2.98 -0.87
N ILE A 76 4.50 -1.89 -1.62
CA ILE A 76 3.58 -0.81 -1.27
C ILE A 76 2.78 -0.37 -2.48
N VAL A 77 1.46 -0.25 -2.30
CA VAL A 77 0.55 0.38 -3.24
C VAL A 77 0.11 1.71 -2.62
N ALA A 78 0.38 2.81 -3.32
CA ALA A 78 -0.06 4.14 -2.89
C ALA A 78 -1.34 4.50 -3.62
N ILE A 79 -2.36 4.87 -2.86
CA ILE A 79 -3.64 5.30 -3.44
C ILE A 79 -3.68 6.81 -3.47
N SER A 80 -4.11 7.38 -4.59
CA SER A 80 -4.12 8.83 -4.74
C SER A 80 -5.30 9.33 -5.55
N GLY A 81 -5.72 10.55 -5.25
CA GLY A 81 -6.53 11.33 -6.18
C GLY A 81 -5.66 11.87 -7.32
N MET A 82 -6.24 12.69 -8.17
CA MET A 82 -5.63 13.07 -9.43
C MET A 82 -4.28 13.80 -9.36
N THR A 83 -3.95 14.41 -8.23
CA THR A 83 -2.76 15.26 -8.16
C THR A 83 -1.57 14.67 -7.41
N ALA A 84 -1.70 13.46 -6.88
CA ALA A 84 -0.68 12.92 -5.98
C ALA A 84 0.49 12.25 -6.66
N LEU A 85 0.37 11.89 -7.93
CA LEU A 85 1.43 11.15 -8.62
C LEU A 85 2.76 11.89 -8.68
N GLY A 86 2.70 13.21 -8.76
CA GLY A 86 3.93 14.02 -8.80
C GLY A 86 4.77 13.90 -7.56
N PHE A 87 4.16 13.66 -6.41
CA PHE A 87 4.92 13.55 -5.16
C PHE A 87 5.84 12.35 -5.13
N LEU A 88 5.34 11.20 -5.57
CA LEU A 88 6.13 9.97 -5.52
C LEU A 88 7.23 9.97 -6.58
N SER A 89 6.97 10.56 -7.73
CA SER A 89 7.98 10.62 -8.80
C SER A 89 9.17 11.49 -8.43
N GLU A 90 8.99 12.39 -7.47
CA GLU A 90 10.07 13.25 -6.98
C GLU A 90 10.89 12.60 -5.87
N MET A 91 10.52 11.40 -5.43
CA MET A 91 11.20 10.68 -4.36
C MET A 91 11.83 9.41 -4.91
N PRO A 92 13.11 9.45 -5.28
CA PRO A 92 13.77 8.28 -5.89
C PRO A 92 13.70 7.02 -5.03
N GLU A 93 13.73 7.16 -3.71
CA GLU A 93 13.66 6.02 -2.80
C GLU A 93 12.30 5.34 -2.79
N LEU A 94 11.28 6.00 -3.33
CA LEU A 94 9.93 5.46 -3.42
C LEU A 94 9.53 5.13 -4.86
N SER A 95 10.49 5.07 -5.77
CA SER A 95 10.22 4.89 -7.19
C SER A 95 9.59 3.53 -7.53
N ASP A 96 9.76 2.54 -6.68
CA ASP A 96 9.17 1.22 -6.87
C ASP A 96 7.76 1.09 -6.27
N VAL A 97 7.27 2.14 -5.62
CA VAL A 97 5.90 2.16 -5.10
C VAL A 97 4.93 2.25 -6.27
N VAL A 98 3.96 1.36 -6.28
CA VAL A 98 2.94 1.35 -7.33
C VAL A 98 1.81 2.29 -6.95
N CYS A 99 1.42 3.15 -7.88
CA CYS A 99 0.35 4.12 -7.64
C CYS A 99 -0.97 3.64 -8.23
N LEU A 100 -2.04 3.81 -7.46
CA LEU A 100 -3.39 3.46 -7.88
C LEU A 100 -4.29 4.67 -7.73
N HIS A 101 -4.90 5.10 -8.82
CA HIS A 101 -5.78 6.29 -8.82
C HIS A 101 -7.17 5.97 -8.31
N LYS A 102 -7.75 6.89 -7.54
CA LYS A 102 -9.17 6.87 -7.21
C LYS A 102 -9.95 7.58 -8.32
N PRO A 103 -11.13 7.09 -8.68
CA PRO A 103 -11.75 5.84 -8.25
C PRO A 103 -11.13 4.64 -8.98
N PHE A 104 -11.09 3.51 -8.33
CA PHE A 104 -10.56 2.28 -8.92
C PHE A 104 -11.55 1.14 -8.71
N ARG A 105 -11.43 0.11 -9.55
CA ARG A 105 -12.25 -1.08 -9.45
C ARG A 105 -11.44 -2.23 -8.87
N PRO A 106 -12.09 -3.29 -8.37
CA PRO A 106 -11.36 -4.44 -7.83
C PRO A 106 -10.27 -5.01 -8.74
N PRO A 107 -10.47 -5.18 -10.06
CA PRO A 107 -9.37 -5.64 -10.91
C PRO A 107 -8.17 -4.70 -10.94
N ASP A 108 -8.40 -3.39 -10.88
CA ASP A 108 -7.32 -2.41 -10.85
C ASP A 108 -6.49 -2.55 -9.58
N LEU A 109 -7.17 -2.75 -8.45
CA LEU A 109 -6.52 -2.98 -7.16
C LEU A 109 -5.64 -4.23 -7.22
N MET A 110 -6.17 -5.33 -7.74
CA MET A 110 -5.42 -6.58 -7.80
C MET A 110 -4.20 -6.48 -8.73
N ARG A 111 -4.33 -5.76 -9.84
CA ARG A 111 -3.18 -5.53 -10.72
C ARG A 111 -2.10 -4.71 -10.04
N ALA A 112 -2.51 -3.68 -9.28
CA ALA A 112 -1.55 -2.86 -8.54
C ALA A 112 -0.82 -3.69 -7.49
N ILE A 113 -1.51 -4.57 -6.79
CA ILE A 113 -0.92 -5.45 -5.79
C ILE A 113 0.10 -6.38 -6.44
N GLU A 114 -0.24 -6.99 -7.56
CA GLU A 114 0.68 -7.86 -8.28
C GLU A 114 1.92 -7.11 -8.71
N ALA A 115 1.75 -5.90 -9.25
CA ALA A 115 2.87 -5.09 -9.69
C ALA A 115 3.78 -4.70 -8.52
N ALA A 116 3.19 -4.36 -7.36
CA ALA A 116 3.96 -3.98 -6.19
C ALA A 116 4.76 -5.16 -5.65
N ARG A 117 4.19 -6.33 -5.61
CA ARG A 117 4.87 -7.52 -5.12
C ARG A 117 6.00 -7.94 -6.07
N ALA A 118 5.78 -7.80 -7.37
CA ALA A 118 6.82 -8.10 -8.37
C ALA A 118 7.96 -7.09 -8.31
N ALA A 119 7.64 -5.81 -8.11
CA ALA A 119 8.66 -4.77 -8.07
C ALA A 119 9.55 -4.84 -6.84
N SER A 120 9.01 -5.38 -5.74
CA SER A 120 9.72 -5.39 -4.47
C SER A 120 10.72 -6.54 -4.38
N GLY A 121 10.34 -7.62 -3.71
CA GLY A 121 11.28 -8.69 -3.45
C GLY A 121 11.22 -9.85 -4.42
N GLY A 122 10.19 -9.88 -5.26
CA GLY A 122 9.95 -11.02 -6.12
C GLY A 122 10.46 -10.88 -7.55
N THR A 123 11.27 -9.88 -7.80
CA THR A 123 11.68 -9.52 -9.15
C THR A 123 12.30 -10.68 -9.91
N VAL A 124 13.23 -11.34 -9.28
CA VAL A 124 13.93 -12.45 -9.91
C VAL A 124 12.96 -13.60 -10.20
N THR A 125 12.10 -13.88 -9.26
CA THR A 125 11.10 -14.91 -9.42
C THR A 125 10.13 -14.58 -10.54
N ALA A 126 9.72 -13.32 -10.62
CA ALA A 126 8.83 -12.87 -11.65
C ALA A 126 9.43 -13.03 -13.04
N LEU A 127 10.72 -12.78 -13.17
CA LEU A 127 11.42 -12.96 -14.44
C LEU A 127 11.56 -14.42 -14.82
N ALA A 128 11.69 -15.29 -13.83
CA ALA A 128 11.80 -16.71 -14.07
C ALA A 128 10.46 -17.34 -14.44
N GLY A 129 9.41 -16.71 -14.03
CA GLY A 129 8.05 -17.21 -14.26
C GLY A 129 7.53 -16.98 -15.66
#